data_2692d2eace2abf5113514522832de7f4
#
_entry.id   2692d2eace2abf5113514522832de7f4
#
_cell.length_a   1.000
_cell.length_b   1.000
_cell.length_c   1.000
_cell.angle_alpha   90.00
_cell.angle_beta   90.00
_cell.angle_gamma   90.00
#
_symmetry.space_group_name_H-M   'P 1'
#
loop_
_entity.id
_entity.type
_entity.pdbx_description
1 polymer ?
#
loop_
_entity_poly.entity_id
_entity_poly.type
_entity_poly.pdbx_seq_one_letter_code
_entity_poly.pdbx_strand_id
1 'polypeptide(L)'
;MRIIALLVLAVAVSACVKDKSSIDEVVGSDNISGYVSLYDDGVGKVDDSGMTVTVEGATPAVSAVTDAKGYFILPELRYGTYTLVYSKAGYGTYKRHNVDHTVELGGTFITPTPSLGQLAKASVVSASASVVGSEVKLSVSTSPAGSMANTVYLRFFLSKNKEVSSTTYMYHSANYISNMNPFVFTIQKSELESFGYTAGTTVYFRVYADGFWSNDYLNPETGRMVFPNLNLTTPAPGSFVVP
;
A
#
# COMPACT_ATOMS: atom_id res chain seq x y z
N MET A 1 33.95 -86.27 34.04
CA MET A 1 32.83 -85.33 33.74
C MET A 1 33.32 -83.91 33.94
N ARG A 2 33.56 -83.18 32.83
CA ARG A 2 34.07 -81.82 32.87
C ARG A 2 32.89 -80.90 32.60
N ILE A 3 32.60 -80.03 33.57
CA ILE A 3 31.57 -79.02 33.45
C ILE A 3 32.24 -77.72 32.91
N ILE A 4 31.86 -77.29 31.74
CA ILE A 4 32.31 -76.02 31.12
C ILE A 4 31.29 -74.93 31.55
N ALA A 5 31.80 -73.98 32.33
CA ALA A 5 31.00 -72.77 32.68
C ALA A 5 31.14 -71.77 31.57
N LEU A 6 30.02 -71.43 30.98
CA LEU A 6 29.93 -70.41 29.95
C LEU A 6 29.75 -69.01 30.62
N LEU A 7 30.75 -68.14 30.45
CA LEU A 7 30.74 -66.78 30.96
C LEU A 7 30.08 -65.93 29.89
N VAL A 8 28.86 -65.37 30.17
CA VAL A 8 28.18 -64.45 29.31
C VAL A 8 28.61 -63.01 29.63
N LEU A 9 29.36 -62.39 28.71
CA LEU A 9 29.82 -61.03 28.83
C LEU A 9 28.70 -60.11 28.30
N ALA A 10 28.03 -59.39 29.20
CA ALA A 10 27.04 -58.38 28.83
C ALA A 10 27.75 -57.07 28.43
N VAL A 11 27.74 -56.74 27.16
CA VAL A 11 28.19 -55.43 26.63
C VAL A 11 27.07 -54.43 26.81
N ALA A 12 27.21 -53.51 27.76
CA ALA A 12 26.35 -52.35 27.90
C ALA A 12 26.67 -51.34 26.80
N VAL A 13 25.81 -51.21 25.80
CA VAL A 13 25.88 -50.15 24.79
C VAL A 13 25.27 -48.92 25.42
N SER A 14 26.11 -47.96 25.87
CA SER A 14 25.68 -46.59 26.23
C SER A 14 25.30 -45.88 24.96
N ALA A 15 23.98 -45.80 24.66
CA ALA A 15 23.46 -44.91 23.66
C ALA A 15 23.61 -43.48 24.18
N CYS A 16 24.58 -42.74 23.65
CA CYS A 16 24.56 -41.27 23.76
C CYS A 16 23.31 -40.75 23.08
N VAL A 17 22.31 -40.42 23.87
CA VAL A 17 21.23 -39.55 23.42
C VAL A 17 21.87 -38.21 23.11
N LYS A 18 22.03 -37.92 21.84
CA LYS A 18 22.40 -36.61 21.38
C LYS A 18 21.18 -35.71 21.69
N ASP A 19 21.28 -34.95 22.78
CA ASP A 19 20.36 -33.86 23.04
C ASP A 19 20.32 -33.02 21.78
N LYS A 20 19.14 -33.02 21.11
CA LYS A 20 18.82 -31.94 20.17
C LYS A 20 18.84 -30.69 21.04
N SER A 21 19.93 -29.93 20.93
CA SER A 21 19.90 -28.53 21.37
C SER A 21 18.71 -27.92 20.68
N SER A 22 17.61 -27.70 21.41
CA SER A 22 16.61 -26.74 21.04
C SER A 22 17.41 -25.48 20.75
N ILE A 23 17.41 -25.05 19.51
CA ILE A 23 17.77 -23.66 19.21
C ILE A 23 16.76 -22.89 20.03
N ASP A 24 17.19 -22.32 21.16
CA ASP A 24 16.38 -21.40 21.93
C ASP A 24 16.01 -20.31 20.95
N GLU A 25 14.75 -20.33 20.54
CA GLU A 25 14.16 -19.22 19.77
C GLU A 25 14.48 -17.98 20.58
N VAL A 26 15.24 -17.04 20.02
CA VAL A 26 15.63 -15.81 20.72
C VAL A 26 14.35 -15.04 20.98
N VAL A 27 13.71 -15.37 22.11
CA VAL A 27 12.49 -14.72 22.59
C VAL A 27 12.91 -13.39 23.18
N GLY A 28 13.17 -12.43 22.31
CA GLY A 28 13.45 -11.05 22.69
C GLY A 28 12.36 -10.14 22.17
N SER A 29 12.25 -8.98 22.79
CA SER A 29 11.40 -7.89 22.34
C SER A 29 12.15 -6.59 22.42
N ASP A 30 11.82 -5.66 21.54
CA ASP A 30 12.34 -4.30 21.54
C ASP A 30 11.28 -3.36 20.91
N ASN A 31 11.62 -2.11 20.72
CA ASN A 31 10.71 -1.11 20.19
C ASN A 31 10.80 -1.00 18.67
N ILE A 32 9.66 -0.77 18.02
CA ILE A 32 9.63 -0.20 16.67
C ILE A 32 9.30 1.29 16.81
N SER A 33 10.14 2.15 16.25
CA SER A 33 9.95 3.60 16.33
C SER A 33 10.17 4.25 14.96
N GLY A 34 9.75 5.51 14.83
CA GLY A 34 9.95 6.26 13.61
C GLY A 34 9.26 7.61 13.63
N TYR A 35 9.30 8.25 12.48
CA TYR A 35 8.61 9.51 12.23
C TYR A 35 7.61 9.36 11.10
N VAL A 36 6.64 10.27 11.06
CA VAL A 36 5.81 10.54 9.89
C VAL A 36 5.97 11.99 9.48
N SER A 37 5.73 12.31 8.22
CA SER A 37 5.59 13.67 7.73
C SER A 37 4.20 13.83 7.13
N LEU A 38 3.40 14.74 7.66
CA LEU A 38 2.01 14.93 7.24
C LEU A 38 1.87 16.15 6.31
N TYR A 39 1.00 15.99 5.32
CA TYR A 39 0.72 16.98 4.30
C TYR A 39 -0.79 17.12 4.09
N ASP A 40 -1.20 18.25 3.54
CA ASP A 40 -2.53 18.41 2.97
C ASP A 40 -2.72 17.48 1.73
N ASP A 41 -3.79 17.64 0.99
CA ASP A 41 -4.01 16.90 -0.26
C ASP A 41 -3.10 17.34 -1.41
N GLY A 42 -2.33 18.42 -1.22
CA GLY A 42 -1.27 18.91 -2.10
C GLY A 42 0.12 18.68 -1.51
N VAL A 43 0.92 19.74 -1.51
CA VAL A 43 2.33 19.73 -1.04
C VAL A 43 2.51 20.50 0.27
N GLY A 44 1.46 21.08 0.81
CA GLY A 44 1.49 21.88 2.03
C GLY A 44 1.75 21.02 3.26
N LYS A 45 2.85 21.31 3.96
CA LYS A 45 3.17 20.66 5.23
C LYS A 45 2.16 21.06 6.29
N VAL A 46 1.68 20.07 7.06
CA VAL A 46 0.80 20.29 8.23
C VAL A 46 1.44 19.74 9.51
N ASP A 47 0.75 19.88 10.64
CA ASP A 47 1.18 19.33 11.93
C ASP A 47 1.26 17.78 11.87
N ASP A 48 2.41 17.24 12.23
CA ASP A 48 2.71 15.81 12.17
C ASP A 48 2.10 15.00 13.32
N SER A 49 1.45 15.66 14.29
CA SER A 49 0.84 14.98 15.44
C SER A 49 -0.44 14.22 15.11
N GLY A 50 -0.81 13.31 15.98
CA GLY A 50 -2.13 12.65 15.96
C GLY A 50 -2.32 11.58 14.89
N MET A 51 -1.28 11.14 14.19
CA MET A 51 -1.33 9.92 13.36
C MET A 51 -1.25 8.71 14.27
N THR A 52 -2.24 7.82 14.20
CA THR A 52 -2.19 6.54 14.91
C THR A 52 -1.42 5.53 14.06
N VAL A 53 -0.40 4.91 14.66
CA VAL A 53 0.36 3.81 14.08
C VAL A 53 0.04 2.55 14.86
N THR A 54 -0.45 1.51 14.19
CA THR A 54 -0.90 0.26 14.81
C THR A 54 -0.18 -0.92 14.18
N VAL A 55 0.17 -1.91 14.99
CA VAL A 55 0.65 -3.21 14.50
C VAL A 55 -0.56 -4.04 14.10
N GLU A 56 -0.66 -4.40 12.81
CA GLU A 56 -1.79 -5.18 12.28
C GLU A 56 -1.82 -6.57 12.90
N GLY A 57 -2.98 -6.99 13.38
CA GLY A 57 -3.20 -8.34 13.92
C GLY A 57 -2.58 -8.61 15.29
N ALA A 58 -1.93 -7.64 15.94
CA ALA A 58 -1.37 -7.82 17.27
C ALA A 58 -2.47 -8.05 18.33
N THR A 59 -2.24 -9.04 19.19
CA THR A 59 -3.12 -9.36 20.31
C THR A 59 -2.28 -9.54 21.58
N PRO A 60 -2.41 -8.67 22.59
CA PRO A 60 -3.24 -7.46 22.61
C PRO A 60 -2.82 -6.42 21.54
N ALA A 61 -3.73 -5.50 21.21
CA ALA A 61 -3.46 -4.46 20.21
C ALA A 61 -2.31 -3.56 20.67
N VAL A 62 -1.35 -3.32 19.78
CA VAL A 62 -0.21 -2.42 20.01
C VAL A 62 -0.34 -1.24 19.06
N SER A 63 -0.40 -0.04 19.60
CA SER A 63 -0.50 1.20 18.82
C SER A 63 0.14 2.38 19.55
N ALA A 64 0.51 3.40 18.77
CA ALA A 64 1.02 4.68 19.28
C ALA A 64 0.41 5.82 18.46
N VAL A 65 0.39 7.02 19.05
CA VAL A 65 -0.02 8.25 18.39
C VAL A 65 1.19 9.15 18.24
N THR A 66 1.38 9.74 17.07
CA THR A 66 2.53 10.62 16.83
C THR A 66 2.45 11.91 17.62
N ASP A 67 3.60 12.37 18.12
CA ASP A 67 3.77 13.68 18.77
C ASP A 67 3.84 14.83 17.74
N ALA A 68 4.06 16.06 18.21
CA ALA A 68 4.17 17.25 17.37
C ALA A 68 5.34 17.22 16.36
N LYS A 69 6.31 16.33 16.54
CA LYS A 69 7.42 16.10 15.60
C LYS A 69 7.15 14.92 14.65
N GLY A 70 5.98 14.30 14.76
CA GLY A 70 5.63 13.09 14.02
C GLY A 70 6.25 11.81 14.58
N TYR A 71 6.90 11.86 15.75
CA TYR A 71 7.55 10.71 16.35
C TYR A 71 6.52 9.76 16.98
N PHE A 72 6.75 8.46 16.81
CA PHE A 72 6.00 7.39 17.47
C PHE A 72 6.94 6.29 17.97
N ILE A 73 6.49 5.55 18.99
CA ILE A 73 7.16 4.36 19.51
C ILE A 73 6.12 3.29 19.83
N LEU A 74 6.30 2.10 19.27
CA LEU A 74 5.54 0.87 19.54
C LEU A 74 6.43 0.01 20.45
N PRO A 75 6.09 -0.09 21.76
CA PRO A 75 6.99 -0.70 22.72
C PRO A 75 6.91 -2.23 22.72
N GLU A 76 8.01 -2.86 23.12
CA GLU A 76 8.09 -4.28 23.53
C GLU A 76 7.51 -5.30 22.54
N LEU A 77 7.70 -5.04 21.24
CA LEU A 77 7.32 -6.00 20.20
C LEU A 77 8.34 -7.15 20.15
N ARG A 78 7.86 -8.37 20.03
CA ARG A 78 8.70 -9.53 19.76
C ARG A 78 9.38 -9.38 18.42
N TYR A 79 10.52 -10.02 18.24
CA TYR A 79 11.15 -10.04 16.92
C TYR A 79 10.30 -10.82 15.91
N GLY A 80 10.19 -10.29 14.69
CA GLY A 80 9.34 -10.81 13.63
C GLY A 80 9.14 -9.82 12.49
N THR A 81 8.29 -10.17 11.53
CA THR A 81 7.92 -9.29 10.41
C THR A 81 6.51 -8.76 10.63
N TYR A 82 6.33 -7.46 10.52
CA TYR A 82 5.08 -6.77 10.84
C TYR A 82 4.52 -5.97 9.67
N THR A 83 3.22 -5.73 9.73
CA THR A 83 2.56 -4.68 8.95
C THR A 83 2.16 -3.55 9.88
N LEU A 84 2.63 -2.34 9.58
CA LEU A 84 2.25 -1.13 10.30
C LEU A 84 1.13 -0.42 9.53
N VAL A 85 0.06 -0.09 10.25
CA VAL A 85 -1.11 0.63 9.73
C VAL A 85 -1.09 2.05 10.26
N TYR A 86 -1.11 3.02 9.35
CA TYR A 86 -1.13 4.45 9.67
C TYR A 86 -2.53 4.98 9.38
N SER A 87 -3.17 5.58 10.39
CA SER A 87 -4.54 6.09 10.28
C SER A 87 -4.73 7.39 11.04
N LYS A 88 -5.43 8.34 10.42
CA LYS A 88 -5.84 9.62 11.01
C LYS A 88 -7.07 10.13 10.26
N ALA A 89 -7.99 10.79 10.97
CA ALA A 89 -9.15 11.41 10.32
C ALA A 89 -8.71 12.39 9.22
N GLY A 90 -9.33 12.30 8.04
CA GLY A 90 -8.98 13.10 6.86
C GLY A 90 -7.83 12.55 6.01
N TYR A 91 -7.28 11.40 6.37
CA TYR A 91 -6.25 10.68 5.61
C TYR A 91 -6.77 9.32 5.16
N GLY A 92 -6.23 8.80 4.06
CA GLY A 92 -6.40 7.41 3.71
C GLY A 92 -5.59 6.50 4.64
N THR A 93 -6.03 5.26 4.79
CA THR A 93 -5.27 4.29 5.59
C THR A 93 -4.08 3.78 4.79
N TYR A 94 -2.88 4.15 5.21
CA TYR A 94 -1.63 3.66 4.63
C TYR A 94 -1.13 2.43 5.36
N LYS A 95 -0.65 1.43 4.63
CA LYS A 95 0.00 0.26 5.21
C LYS A 95 1.44 0.13 4.73
N ARG A 96 2.33 -0.14 5.67
CA ARG A 96 3.71 -0.53 5.41
C ARG A 96 3.88 -1.99 5.76
N HIS A 97 3.94 -2.83 4.74
CA HIS A 97 4.15 -4.27 4.88
C HIS A 97 5.63 -4.61 5.03
N ASN A 98 5.92 -5.82 5.51
CA ASN A 98 7.26 -6.42 5.59
C ASN A 98 8.24 -5.55 6.39
N VAL A 99 7.80 -5.07 7.55
CA VAL A 99 8.68 -4.39 8.52
C VAL A 99 9.39 -5.45 9.33
N ASP A 100 10.65 -5.69 8.98
CA ASP A 100 11.49 -6.66 9.72
C ASP A 100 11.98 -6.02 11.02
N HIS A 101 11.69 -6.71 12.12
CA HIS A 101 12.09 -6.35 13.46
C HIS A 101 12.97 -7.48 14.01
N THR A 102 14.28 -7.21 14.10
CA THR A 102 15.28 -8.24 14.40
C THR A 102 16.16 -7.85 15.59
N VAL A 103 16.69 -8.84 16.27
CA VAL A 103 17.59 -8.68 17.43
C VAL A 103 18.86 -7.88 17.10
N GLU A 104 19.33 -7.96 15.86
CA GLU A 104 20.60 -7.35 15.42
C GLU A 104 20.57 -5.82 15.46
N LEU A 105 19.37 -5.23 15.43
CA LEU A 105 19.17 -3.78 15.36
C LEU A 105 19.00 -3.12 16.73
N GLY A 106 18.77 -3.87 17.82
CA GLY A 106 18.53 -3.32 19.15
C GLY A 106 17.34 -2.36 19.18
N GLY A 107 16.31 -2.65 18.40
CA GLY A 107 15.16 -1.79 18.09
C GLY A 107 15.11 -1.41 16.62
N THR A 108 13.92 -1.35 16.06
CA THR A 108 13.73 -1.04 14.63
C THR A 108 13.31 0.42 14.45
N PHE A 109 14.09 1.17 13.66
CA PHE A 109 13.74 2.52 13.28
C PHE A 109 13.23 2.55 11.83
N ILE A 110 12.00 3.08 11.64
CA ILE A 110 11.33 3.10 10.34
C ILE A 110 11.99 4.10 9.39
N THR A 111 12.60 3.58 8.32
CA THR A 111 13.21 4.35 7.23
C THR A 111 12.77 3.81 5.87
N PRO A 112 12.56 4.66 4.84
CA PRO A 112 12.44 6.12 4.93
C PRO A 112 11.19 6.53 5.72
N THR A 113 11.20 7.77 6.25
CA THR A 113 10.03 8.39 6.92
C THR A 113 8.86 8.46 5.94
N PRO A 114 7.68 7.91 6.26
CA PRO A 114 6.50 8.02 5.42
C PRO A 114 6.04 9.49 5.30
N SER A 115 5.85 9.96 4.05
CA SER A 115 5.17 11.22 3.76
C SER A 115 3.71 10.91 3.46
N LEU A 116 2.80 11.32 4.34
CA LEU A 116 1.39 10.96 4.29
C LEU A 116 0.53 12.20 3.98
N GLY A 117 -0.23 12.14 2.87
CA GLY A 117 -1.15 13.19 2.45
C GLY A 117 -2.58 12.94 2.90
N GLN A 118 -3.34 14.02 3.00
CA GLN A 118 -4.79 13.96 3.21
C GLN A 118 -5.50 13.35 2.00
N LEU A 119 -6.73 12.86 2.23
CA LEU A 119 -7.66 12.50 1.16
C LEU A 119 -7.86 13.68 0.22
N ALA A 120 -7.95 13.41 -1.08
CA ALA A 120 -8.24 14.43 -2.08
C ALA A 120 -9.54 15.17 -1.75
N LYS A 121 -9.48 16.48 -1.66
CA LYS A 121 -10.65 17.35 -1.41
C LYS A 121 -11.48 17.52 -2.67
N ALA A 122 -10.84 17.60 -3.83
CA ALA A 122 -11.53 17.65 -5.09
C ALA A 122 -12.26 16.34 -5.38
N SER A 123 -13.41 16.43 -6.06
CA SER A 123 -14.14 15.28 -6.61
C SER A 123 -14.22 15.39 -8.14
N VAL A 124 -14.34 14.27 -8.83
CA VAL A 124 -14.63 14.25 -10.27
C VAL A 124 -16.14 14.42 -10.44
N VAL A 125 -16.56 15.46 -11.16
CA VAL A 125 -17.97 15.74 -11.41
C VAL A 125 -18.44 15.30 -12.79
N SER A 126 -17.53 15.20 -13.76
CA SER A 126 -17.82 14.60 -15.07
C SER A 126 -16.57 13.95 -15.66
N ALA A 127 -16.77 12.88 -16.40
CA ALA A 127 -15.72 12.21 -17.18
C ALA A 127 -16.32 11.65 -18.48
N SER A 128 -15.73 11.96 -19.61
CA SER A 128 -16.15 11.48 -20.92
C SER A 128 -14.96 11.04 -21.75
N ALA A 129 -15.20 10.16 -22.72
CA ALA A 129 -14.18 9.71 -23.66
C ALA A 129 -14.54 10.10 -25.09
N SER A 130 -13.53 10.43 -25.89
CA SER A 130 -13.63 10.55 -27.35
C SER A 130 -12.46 9.85 -28.02
N VAL A 131 -12.69 9.31 -29.19
CA VAL A 131 -11.65 8.66 -30.01
C VAL A 131 -11.37 9.55 -31.22
N VAL A 132 -10.11 9.95 -31.39
CA VAL A 132 -9.66 10.80 -32.49
C VAL A 132 -8.44 10.17 -33.16
N GLY A 133 -8.64 9.60 -34.34
CA GLY A 133 -7.59 8.84 -35.02
C GLY A 133 -7.14 7.65 -34.16
N SER A 134 -5.88 7.62 -33.79
CA SER A 134 -5.29 6.58 -32.92
C SER A 134 -5.23 6.97 -31.45
N GLU A 135 -5.89 8.02 -31.04
CA GLU A 135 -5.86 8.53 -29.67
C GLU A 135 -7.22 8.39 -28.98
N VAL A 136 -7.22 8.06 -27.71
CA VAL A 136 -8.36 8.17 -26.80
C VAL A 136 -8.12 9.35 -25.88
N LYS A 137 -9.09 10.27 -25.84
CA LYS A 137 -9.06 11.47 -24.97
C LYS A 137 -10.10 11.31 -23.88
N LEU A 138 -9.65 11.29 -22.61
CA LEU A 138 -10.55 11.32 -21.46
C LEU A 138 -10.62 12.75 -20.94
N SER A 139 -11.77 13.40 -21.12
CA SER A 139 -12.03 14.76 -20.63
C SER A 139 -12.70 14.70 -19.26
N VAL A 140 -12.10 15.36 -18.26
CA VAL A 140 -12.47 15.23 -16.85
C VAL A 140 -12.65 16.61 -16.23
N SER A 141 -13.79 16.84 -15.59
CA SER A 141 -14.05 18.05 -14.80
C SER A 141 -14.10 17.71 -13.31
N THR A 142 -13.59 18.63 -12.49
CA THR A 142 -13.51 18.48 -11.04
C THR A 142 -14.22 19.60 -10.29
N SER A 143 -14.55 19.35 -9.04
CA SER A 143 -15.04 20.35 -8.10
C SER A 143 -14.31 20.20 -6.75
N PRO A 144 -13.59 21.23 -6.29
CA PRO A 144 -13.27 22.48 -6.97
C PRO A 144 -12.57 22.24 -8.31
N ALA A 145 -12.74 23.22 -9.24
CA ALA A 145 -12.11 23.16 -10.55
C ALA A 145 -10.59 23.27 -10.46
N GLY A 146 -9.86 22.41 -11.17
CA GLY A 146 -8.42 22.51 -11.34
C GLY A 146 -8.03 23.82 -12.04
N SER A 147 -7.02 24.52 -11.52
CA SER A 147 -6.47 25.75 -12.07
C SER A 147 -5.04 25.96 -11.59
N MET A 148 -4.34 26.95 -12.13
CA MET A 148 -2.99 27.32 -11.66
C MET A 148 -2.95 27.71 -10.17
N ALA A 149 -4.05 28.19 -9.62
CA ALA A 149 -4.17 28.55 -8.20
C ALA A 149 -4.71 27.39 -7.34
N ASN A 150 -5.26 26.36 -7.96
CA ASN A 150 -5.84 25.19 -7.29
C ASN A 150 -5.49 23.93 -8.08
N THR A 151 -4.32 23.39 -7.81
CA THR A 151 -3.84 22.16 -8.43
C THR A 151 -4.66 20.98 -7.91
N VAL A 152 -5.16 20.15 -8.81
CA VAL A 152 -5.85 18.89 -8.52
C VAL A 152 -5.02 17.74 -9.08
N TYR A 153 -5.04 16.62 -8.39
CA TYR A 153 -4.37 15.40 -8.82
C TYR A 153 -5.40 14.39 -9.27
N LEU A 154 -5.14 13.69 -10.37
CA LEU A 154 -6.09 12.79 -11.00
C LEU A 154 -5.46 11.45 -11.35
N ARG A 155 -6.22 10.38 -11.18
CA ARG A 155 -5.85 9.03 -11.56
C ARG A 155 -7.01 8.36 -12.29
N PHE A 156 -6.74 7.67 -13.39
CA PHE A 156 -7.74 6.87 -14.08
C PHE A 156 -7.44 5.37 -13.96
N PHE A 157 -8.52 4.61 -14.02
CA PHE A 157 -8.52 3.15 -13.99
C PHE A 157 -9.21 2.62 -15.23
N LEU A 158 -8.66 1.57 -15.83
CA LEU A 158 -9.21 0.92 -17.01
C LEU A 158 -9.51 -0.56 -16.72
N SER A 159 -10.56 -1.09 -17.36
CA SER A 159 -10.91 -2.50 -17.31
C SER A 159 -11.76 -2.89 -18.52
N LYS A 160 -11.79 -4.19 -18.85
CA LYS A 160 -12.79 -4.79 -19.75
C LYS A 160 -14.12 -5.02 -19.01
N ASN A 161 -14.14 -4.89 -17.70
CA ASN A 161 -15.34 -5.01 -16.88
C ASN A 161 -15.97 -3.63 -16.63
N LYS A 162 -17.29 -3.52 -16.84
CA LYS A 162 -18.07 -2.30 -16.59
C LYS A 162 -18.06 -1.82 -15.13
N GLU A 163 -17.76 -2.72 -14.19
CA GLU A 163 -17.65 -2.39 -12.74
C GLU A 163 -16.27 -1.87 -12.37
N VAL A 164 -15.57 -1.24 -13.32
CA VAL A 164 -14.25 -0.66 -13.07
C VAL A 164 -14.25 0.34 -11.91
N SER A 165 -13.29 0.18 -11.00
CA SER A 165 -13.10 1.02 -9.83
C SER A 165 -11.64 1.02 -9.40
N SER A 166 -11.30 1.78 -8.35
CA SER A 166 -9.97 1.77 -7.72
C SER A 166 -9.59 0.42 -7.11
N THR A 167 -10.54 -0.50 -6.95
CA THR A 167 -10.31 -1.86 -6.42
C THR A 167 -10.53 -2.94 -7.48
N THR A 168 -11.22 -2.63 -8.57
CA THR A 168 -11.53 -3.56 -9.67
C THR A 168 -11.06 -2.96 -10.98
N TYR A 169 -9.81 -3.15 -11.32
CA TYR A 169 -9.18 -2.59 -12.53
C TYR A 169 -8.20 -3.61 -13.15
N MET A 170 -7.88 -3.41 -14.42
CA MET A 170 -6.79 -4.12 -15.10
C MET A 170 -5.55 -3.21 -15.22
N TYR A 171 -5.77 -1.91 -15.39
CA TYR A 171 -4.72 -0.91 -15.48
C TYR A 171 -5.10 0.32 -14.64
N HIS A 172 -4.12 0.94 -14.02
CA HIS A 172 -4.21 2.25 -13.37
C HIS A 172 -3.13 3.18 -13.90
N SER A 173 -3.45 4.45 -14.03
CA SER A 173 -2.47 5.47 -14.44
C SER A 173 -1.54 5.85 -13.29
N ALA A 174 -0.48 6.59 -13.63
CA ALA A 174 0.22 7.43 -12.67
C ALA A 174 -0.73 8.50 -12.10
N ASN A 175 -0.27 9.23 -11.08
CA ASN A 175 -0.93 10.41 -10.57
C ASN A 175 -0.62 11.62 -11.48
N TYR A 176 -1.64 12.25 -12.06
CA TYR A 176 -1.51 13.37 -12.99
C TYR A 176 -1.84 14.69 -12.32
N ILE A 177 -1.02 15.69 -12.56
CA ILE A 177 -1.24 17.06 -12.10
C ILE A 177 -2.19 17.76 -13.07
N SER A 178 -3.29 18.30 -12.55
CA SER A 178 -4.28 19.07 -13.31
C SER A 178 -4.35 20.52 -12.84
N ASN A 179 -3.92 21.43 -13.71
CA ASN A 179 -3.99 22.90 -13.52
C ASN A 179 -5.06 23.54 -14.40
N MET A 180 -5.98 22.73 -14.93
CA MET A 180 -7.06 23.18 -15.84
C MET A 180 -8.32 22.35 -15.61
N ASN A 181 -9.44 22.88 -16.07
CA ASN A 181 -10.74 22.23 -15.98
C ASN A 181 -11.59 22.54 -17.22
N PRO A 182 -11.96 21.58 -18.08
CA PRO A 182 -11.64 20.16 -17.95
C PRO A 182 -10.15 19.85 -18.19
N PHE A 183 -9.65 18.80 -17.53
CA PHE A 183 -8.37 18.17 -17.82
C PHE A 183 -8.55 17.07 -18.86
N VAL A 184 -7.61 16.93 -19.80
CA VAL A 184 -7.69 15.92 -20.84
C VAL A 184 -6.49 14.98 -20.76
N PHE A 185 -6.73 13.71 -20.42
CA PHE A 185 -5.77 12.67 -20.64
C PHE A 185 -5.79 12.28 -22.11
N THR A 186 -4.63 12.11 -22.71
CA THR A 186 -4.47 11.54 -24.05
C THR A 186 -3.76 10.20 -23.93
N ILE A 187 -4.38 9.14 -24.42
CA ILE A 187 -3.86 7.78 -24.37
C ILE A 187 -3.70 7.31 -25.80
N GLN A 188 -2.49 6.96 -26.19
CA GLN A 188 -2.21 6.44 -27.52
C GLN A 188 -2.71 4.99 -27.67
N LYS A 189 -3.09 4.59 -28.88
CA LYS A 189 -3.43 3.18 -29.19
C LYS A 189 -2.34 2.21 -28.73
N SER A 190 -1.07 2.55 -29.00
CA SER A 190 0.07 1.71 -28.61
C SER A 190 0.20 1.54 -27.09
N GLU A 191 -0.18 2.56 -26.31
CA GLU A 191 -0.22 2.43 -24.85
C GLU A 191 -1.36 1.49 -24.43
N LEU A 192 -2.56 1.62 -25.02
CA LEU A 192 -3.67 0.73 -24.75
C LEU A 192 -3.32 -0.73 -25.09
N GLU A 193 -2.64 -0.96 -26.22
CA GLU A 193 -2.16 -2.27 -26.61
C GLU A 193 -1.13 -2.82 -25.60
N SER A 194 -0.22 -1.99 -25.10
CA SER A 194 0.75 -2.38 -24.06
C SER A 194 0.08 -2.74 -22.73
N PHE A 195 -1.08 -2.15 -22.44
CA PHE A 195 -1.91 -2.49 -21.26
C PHE A 195 -2.81 -3.72 -21.49
N GLY A 196 -2.73 -4.35 -22.67
CA GLY A 196 -3.50 -5.55 -23.01
C GLY A 196 -4.89 -5.29 -23.61
N TYR A 197 -5.12 -4.10 -24.17
CA TYR A 197 -6.36 -3.72 -24.84
C TYR A 197 -6.14 -3.65 -26.37
N THR A 198 -6.63 -4.63 -27.11
CA THR A 198 -6.51 -4.69 -28.58
C THR A 198 -7.58 -3.85 -29.27
N ALA A 199 -7.33 -3.45 -30.52
CA ALA A 199 -8.29 -2.73 -31.37
C ALA A 199 -9.66 -3.41 -31.39
N GLY A 200 -10.73 -2.62 -31.35
CA GLY A 200 -12.11 -3.09 -31.28
C GLY A 200 -12.58 -3.51 -29.88
N THR A 201 -11.69 -3.58 -28.88
CA THR A 201 -12.07 -3.90 -27.50
C THR A 201 -12.84 -2.73 -26.88
N THR A 202 -13.98 -3.00 -26.24
CA THR A 202 -14.64 -2.04 -25.37
C THR A 202 -13.89 -1.98 -24.03
N VAL A 203 -13.40 -0.79 -23.68
CA VAL A 203 -12.72 -0.51 -22.43
C VAL A 203 -13.57 0.44 -21.59
N TYR A 204 -13.78 0.08 -20.34
CA TYR A 204 -14.44 0.94 -19.35
C TYR A 204 -13.38 1.69 -18.55
N PHE A 205 -13.68 2.94 -18.21
CA PHE A 205 -12.79 3.77 -17.43
C PHE A 205 -13.51 4.44 -16.27
N ARG A 206 -12.79 4.70 -15.22
CA ARG A 206 -13.22 5.52 -14.10
C ARG A 206 -12.08 6.42 -13.66
N VAL A 207 -12.39 7.66 -13.32
CA VAL A 207 -11.38 8.65 -12.90
C VAL A 207 -11.71 9.11 -11.49
N TYR A 208 -10.68 9.25 -10.68
CA TYR A 208 -10.77 9.76 -9.31
C TYR A 208 -9.81 10.92 -9.12
N ALA A 209 -10.18 11.84 -8.25
CA ALA A 209 -9.21 12.77 -7.69
C ALA A 209 -8.36 12.03 -6.63
N ASP A 210 -7.08 12.37 -6.60
CA ASP A 210 -6.06 11.80 -5.71
C ASP A 210 -5.35 12.93 -4.96
N GLY A 211 -4.58 12.63 -3.92
CA GLY A 211 -3.67 13.57 -3.29
C GLY A 211 -2.31 13.60 -3.99
N PHE A 212 -1.51 14.64 -3.79
CA PHE A 212 -0.12 14.65 -4.27
C PHE A 212 0.66 13.45 -3.73
N TRP A 213 0.59 13.24 -2.43
CA TRP A 213 1.06 12.06 -1.76
C TRP A 213 -0.03 10.99 -1.81
N SER A 214 -0.11 10.23 -2.90
CA SER A 214 -1.17 9.23 -3.09
C SER A 214 -1.13 8.11 -2.06
N ASN A 215 0.02 7.90 -1.43
CA ASN A 215 0.28 6.86 -0.43
C ASN A 215 -0.12 5.45 -0.88
N ASP A 216 0.01 5.22 -2.18
CA ASP A 216 -0.25 3.93 -2.77
C ASP A 216 0.75 2.88 -2.27
N TYR A 217 0.25 1.67 -2.06
CA TYR A 217 1.04 0.53 -1.62
C TYR A 217 0.55 -0.76 -2.26
N LEU A 218 1.47 -1.71 -2.44
CA LEU A 218 1.13 -3.06 -2.89
C LEU A 218 0.54 -3.86 -1.73
N ASN A 219 -0.68 -4.37 -1.90
CA ASN A 219 -1.25 -5.33 -0.97
C ASN A 219 -0.69 -6.73 -1.32
N PRO A 220 0.10 -7.37 -0.43
CA PRO A 220 0.74 -8.65 -0.72
C PRO A 220 -0.25 -9.82 -0.85
N GLU A 221 -1.43 -9.74 -0.24
CA GLU A 221 -2.44 -10.78 -0.30
C GLU A 221 -3.15 -10.83 -1.65
N THR A 222 -3.38 -9.66 -2.25
CA THR A 222 -4.11 -9.54 -3.53
C THR A 222 -3.20 -9.32 -4.73
N GLY A 223 -1.92 -8.96 -4.50
CA GLY A 223 -0.98 -8.52 -5.54
C GLY A 223 -1.39 -7.23 -6.23
N ARG A 224 -2.29 -6.43 -5.65
CA ARG A 224 -2.83 -5.19 -6.25
C ARG A 224 -2.35 -3.96 -5.50
N MET A 225 -2.17 -2.88 -6.26
CA MET A 225 -1.96 -1.56 -5.68
C MET A 225 -3.24 -1.06 -5.03
N VAL A 226 -3.10 -0.47 -3.85
CA VAL A 226 -4.14 0.23 -3.10
C VAL A 226 -3.86 1.72 -3.14
N PHE A 227 -4.88 2.53 -3.35
CA PHE A 227 -4.82 3.99 -3.48
C PHE A 227 -5.67 4.63 -2.37
N PRO A 228 -5.12 4.81 -1.18
CA PRO A 228 -5.91 5.18 -0.01
C PRO A 228 -6.41 6.63 -0.03
N ASN A 229 -5.77 7.53 -0.79
CA ASN A 229 -6.06 8.97 -0.75
C ASN A 229 -7.05 9.44 -1.82
N LEU A 230 -7.64 8.50 -2.59
CA LEU A 230 -8.64 8.84 -3.60
C LEU A 230 -9.91 9.41 -2.96
N ASN A 231 -10.44 10.48 -3.54
CA ASN A 231 -11.82 10.87 -3.31
C ASN A 231 -12.76 9.95 -4.10
N LEU A 232 -13.55 9.15 -3.38
CA LEU A 232 -14.41 8.16 -4.01
C LEU A 232 -15.67 8.75 -4.66
N THR A 233 -15.92 10.05 -4.49
CA THR A 233 -17.01 10.78 -5.17
C THR A 233 -16.61 11.01 -6.63
N THR A 234 -17.20 10.23 -7.52
CA THR A 234 -16.90 10.23 -8.96
C THR A 234 -18.11 9.69 -9.73
N PRO A 235 -18.32 10.09 -10.99
CA PRO A 235 -19.38 9.55 -11.83
C PRO A 235 -19.31 8.05 -12.04
N ALA A 236 -20.39 7.47 -12.55
CA ALA A 236 -20.39 6.10 -13.06
C ALA A 236 -19.30 5.92 -14.13
N PRO A 237 -18.79 4.69 -14.32
CA PRO A 237 -17.81 4.42 -15.35
C PRO A 237 -18.29 4.82 -16.75
N GLY A 238 -17.39 5.44 -17.52
CA GLY A 238 -17.56 5.64 -18.95
C GLY A 238 -16.93 4.51 -19.75
N SER A 239 -17.08 4.54 -21.09
CA SER A 239 -16.45 3.55 -21.97
C SER A 239 -16.03 4.17 -23.30
N PHE A 240 -15.09 3.49 -23.97
CA PHE A 240 -14.69 3.76 -25.35
C PHE A 240 -14.33 2.44 -26.03
N VAL A 241 -14.25 2.46 -27.36
CA VAL A 241 -13.72 1.35 -28.14
C VAL A 241 -12.31 1.70 -28.57
N VAL A 242 -11.37 0.76 -28.39
CA VAL A 242 -9.95 0.94 -28.80
C VAL A 242 -9.90 1.11 -30.31
N PRO A 243 -9.26 2.19 -30.83
CA PRO A 243 -9.17 2.48 -32.26
C PRO A 243 -8.41 1.44 -33.08
#